data_3a8d32dddcff8ebc063899a875fc75cc
#
_entry.id   3a8d32dddcff8ebc063899a875fc75cc
#
_cell.length_a   1.000
_cell.length_b   1.000
_cell.length_c   1.000
_cell.angle_alpha   90.00
_cell.angle_beta   90.00
_cell.angle_gamma   90.00
#
_symmetry.space_group_name_H-M   'P 1'
#
loop_
_entity.id
_entity.type
_entity.pdbx_description
1 polymer ?
#
loop_
_entity_poly.entity_id
_entity_poly.type
_entity_poly.pdbx_seq_one_letter_code
_entity_poly.pdbx_strand_id
1 'polypeptide(L)'
;CWDKDILDYCGISEMNLGKVSWPATIVGEVSADAAKETGLCAGTAVVAGSADHIASAFSAGISKPGDMLVKLGGAGDILCCLDNLEVDERLFLDYHVIPGLYLINGCMATSGSIIKWFRENLAGDFDYEELETKGENIPAGSEGLVLLPYFLGEKTPINDPKARGMLMGLTLHHKQEHIYRAILEGISFGFLHHINVFKELNISPNSARLTNGGARSRLWKKITADVLEIPVEVVSNHPGSSLGAAFIAGKATGVFSSWEEIDRFIEIGETIDPDPEVSEIYKELFCIYREIYKRNKDVFEKLWEIST
;
A
#
# COMPACT_ATOMS: atom_id res chain seq x y z
N CYS A 1 21.41 0.17 14.86
CA CYS A 1 22.14 -1.03 15.28
C CYS A 1 21.22 -2.23 15.33
N TRP A 2 21.78 -3.42 15.30
CA TRP A 2 21.03 -4.66 15.55
C TRP A 2 20.64 -4.72 17.03
N ASP A 3 19.44 -5.24 17.31
CA ASP A 3 18.97 -5.46 18.67
C ASP A 3 19.59 -6.76 19.22
N LYS A 4 20.26 -6.66 20.37
CA LYS A 4 20.98 -7.79 20.95
C LYS A 4 20.06 -8.89 21.46
N ASP A 5 18.94 -8.52 22.07
CA ASP A 5 17.99 -9.51 22.63
C ASP A 5 17.33 -10.32 21.52
N ILE A 6 17.01 -9.66 20.38
CA ILE A 6 16.48 -10.34 19.19
C ILE A 6 17.55 -11.28 18.59
N LEU A 7 18.81 -10.82 18.48
CA LEU A 7 19.89 -11.66 17.97
C LEU A 7 20.12 -12.91 18.85
N ASP A 8 20.16 -12.72 20.15
CA ASP A 8 20.33 -13.81 21.12
C ASP A 8 19.14 -14.79 21.05
N TYR A 9 17.90 -14.29 20.93
CA TYR A 9 16.71 -15.14 20.74
C TYR A 9 16.77 -15.96 19.45
N CYS A 10 17.26 -15.38 18.36
CA CYS A 10 17.40 -16.05 17.06
C CYS A 10 18.64 -16.96 16.99
N GLY A 11 19.55 -16.91 17.96
CA GLY A 11 20.84 -17.63 17.92
C GLY A 11 21.78 -17.11 16.82
N ILE A 12 21.66 -15.82 16.43
CA ILE A 12 22.44 -15.19 15.37
C ILE A 12 23.47 -14.24 15.99
N SER A 13 24.71 -14.32 15.53
CA SER A 13 25.75 -13.35 15.89
C SER A 13 25.68 -12.11 15.00
N GLU A 14 25.93 -10.93 15.56
CA GLU A 14 26.08 -9.68 14.81
C GLU A 14 27.15 -9.80 13.70
N MET A 15 28.18 -10.64 13.88
CA MET A 15 29.18 -10.95 12.86
C MET A 15 28.61 -11.62 11.59
N ASN A 16 27.44 -12.24 11.67
CA ASN A 16 26.77 -12.87 10.53
C ASN A 16 25.93 -11.87 9.72
N LEU A 17 25.80 -10.64 10.22
CA LEU A 17 24.96 -9.61 9.62
C LEU A 17 25.83 -8.46 9.10
N GLY A 18 25.34 -7.77 8.07
CA GLY A 18 26.01 -6.59 7.56
C GLY A 18 25.88 -5.40 8.53
N LYS A 19 26.81 -4.45 8.40
CA LYS A 19 26.76 -3.20 9.16
C LYS A 19 25.52 -2.40 8.77
N VAL A 20 24.75 -1.96 9.75
CA VAL A 20 23.61 -1.05 9.55
C VAL A 20 24.15 0.35 9.24
N SER A 21 23.63 0.95 8.18
CA SER A 21 24.03 2.28 7.72
C SER A 21 22.81 3.07 7.23
N TRP A 22 22.89 4.40 7.24
CA TRP A 22 21.88 5.25 6.64
C TRP A 22 21.82 5.06 5.12
N PRO A 23 20.66 5.21 4.46
CA PRO A 23 20.49 4.95 3.04
C PRO A 23 21.51 5.60 2.11
N ALA A 24 21.85 6.87 2.32
CA ALA A 24 22.81 7.63 1.51
C ALA A 24 24.26 7.50 1.99
N THR A 25 24.59 6.46 2.77
CA THR A 25 25.99 6.20 3.18
C THR A 25 26.70 5.44 2.08
N ILE A 26 27.88 5.94 1.65
CA ILE A 26 28.77 5.16 0.77
C ILE A 26 29.38 4.04 1.62
N VAL A 27 29.11 2.79 1.24
CA VAL A 27 29.53 1.59 1.98
C VAL A 27 30.66 0.84 1.29
N GLY A 28 31.02 1.21 0.07
CA GLY A 28 32.09 0.62 -0.70
C GLY A 28 32.16 1.18 -2.13
N GLU A 29 32.94 0.51 -2.94
CA GLU A 29 33.13 0.83 -4.36
C GLU A 29 33.08 -0.45 -5.21
N VAL A 30 32.72 -0.30 -6.49
CA VAL A 30 32.75 -1.40 -7.46
C VAL A 30 34.20 -1.88 -7.63
N SER A 31 34.46 -3.15 -7.28
CA SER A 31 35.78 -3.77 -7.43
C SER A 31 36.16 -3.97 -8.93
N ALA A 32 37.46 -4.16 -9.20
CA ALA A 32 37.93 -4.45 -10.56
C ALA A 32 37.30 -5.72 -11.16
N ASP A 33 36.99 -6.72 -10.34
CA ASP A 33 36.36 -7.96 -10.81
C ASP A 33 34.86 -7.75 -11.07
N ALA A 34 34.15 -7.08 -10.17
CA ALA A 34 32.75 -6.71 -10.41
C ALA A 34 32.59 -5.82 -11.65
N ALA A 35 33.54 -4.92 -11.90
CA ALA A 35 33.56 -4.07 -13.10
C ALA A 35 33.63 -4.89 -14.40
N LYS A 36 34.41 -5.97 -14.43
CA LYS A 36 34.49 -6.86 -15.58
C LYS A 36 33.18 -7.63 -15.86
N GLU A 37 32.48 -8.02 -14.79
CA GLU A 37 31.25 -8.80 -14.87
C GLU A 37 30.05 -7.94 -15.23
N THR A 38 29.97 -6.71 -14.69
CA THR A 38 28.79 -5.84 -14.76
C THR A 38 28.89 -4.76 -15.84
N GLY A 39 30.12 -4.45 -16.32
CA GLY A 39 30.37 -3.32 -17.22
C GLY A 39 30.39 -1.96 -16.53
N LEU A 40 30.24 -1.89 -15.19
CA LEU A 40 30.39 -0.67 -14.43
C LEU A 40 31.87 -0.27 -14.32
N CYS A 41 32.16 1.01 -14.10
CA CYS A 41 33.53 1.47 -13.82
C CYS A 41 34.00 1.00 -12.43
N ALA A 42 35.21 0.48 -12.34
CA ALA A 42 35.84 0.24 -11.04
C ALA A 42 35.96 1.57 -10.27
N GLY A 43 35.73 1.55 -8.95
CA GLY A 43 35.69 2.74 -8.12
C GLY A 43 34.35 3.48 -8.11
N THR A 44 33.34 3.00 -8.86
CA THR A 44 31.97 3.56 -8.74
C THR A 44 31.46 3.35 -7.31
N ALA A 45 31.00 4.43 -6.67
CA ALA A 45 30.50 4.39 -5.31
C ALA A 45 29.28 3.45 -5.16
N VAL A 46 29.29 2.61 -4.12
CA VAL A 46 28.16 1.75 -3.73
C VAL A 46 27.57 2.31 -2.44
N VAL A 47 26.26 2.56 -2.45
CA VAL A 47 25.53 3.12 -1.29
C VAL A 47 24.70 2.05 -0.59
N ALA A 48 24.41 2.27 0.70
CA ALA A 48 23.61 1.33 1.50
C ALA A 48 22.23 1.08 0.90
N GLY A 49 21.57 2.12 0.36
CA GLY A 49 20.25 1.99 -0.23
C GLY A 49 19.12 1.90 0.81
N SER A 50 17.97 1.44 0.36
CA SER A 50 16.76 1.30 1.19
C SER A 50 15.92 0.11 0.72
N ALA A 51 14.97 -0.33 1.56
CA ALA A 51 13.95 -1.27 1.12
C ALA A 51 13.11 -0.67 -0.02
N ASP A 52 12.64 -1.51 -0.92
CA ASP A 52 11.97 -1.10 -2.16
C ASP A 52 10.68 -0.29 -1.91
N HIS A 53 9.86 -0.70 -0.92
CA HIS A 53 8.63 0.00 -0.58
C HIS A 53 8.89 1.40 -0.01
N ILE A 54 9.97 1.59 0.77
CA ILE A 54 10.39 2.89 1.33
C ILE A 54 10.93 3.79 0.21
N ALA A 55 11.82 3.25 -0.64
CA ALA A 55 12.33 3.97 -1.82
C ALA A 55 11.20 4.36 -2.78
N SER A 56 10.20 3.49 -2.94
CA SER A 56 9.00 3.76 -3.76
C SER A 56 8.12 4.85 -3.15
N ALA A 57 7.93 4.87 -1.83
CA ALA A 57 7.18 5.93 -1.15
C ALA A 57 7.90 7.29 -1.32
N PHE A 58 9.20 7.34 -1.11
CA PHE A 58 9.99 8.54 -1.32
C PHE A 58 9.91 9.05 -2.76
N SER A 59 10.01 8.16 -3.76
CA SER A 59 9.90 8.53 -5.18
C SER A 59 8.48 8.95 -5.61
N ALA A 60 7.46 8.64 -4.81
CA ALA A 60 6.12 9.18 -4.95
C ALA A 60 5.96 10.55 -4.26
N GLY A 61 7.02 11.10 -3.66
CA GLY A 61 7.04 12.38 -2.98
C GLY A 61 6.56 12.34 -1.53
N ILE A 62 6.51 11.17 -0.92
CA ILE A 62 6.24 11.06 0.50
C ILE A 62 7.53 11.46 1.23
N SER A 63 7.64 12.72 1.61
CA SER A 63 8.88 13.33 2.11
C SER A 63 8.69 14.27 3.29
N LYS A 64 7.45 14.54 3.68
CA LYS A 64 7.10 15.43 4.78
C LYS A 64 6.09 14.76 5.71
N PRO A 65 6.11 15.09 7.02
CA PRO A 65 5.10 14.59 7.96
C PRO A 65 3.68 14.87 7.47
N GLY A 66 2.83 13.84 7.50
CA GLY A 66 1.47 13.89 6.99
C GLY A 66 1.30 13.54 5.51
N ASP A 67 2.37 13.45 4.73
CA ASP A 67 2.30 12.88 3.38
C ASP A 67 1.91 11.40 3.45
N MET A 68 0.97 10.98 2.61
CA MET A 68 0.51 9.61 2.58
C MET A 68 0.48 9.02 1.17
N LEU A 69 0.90 7.77 1.07
CA LEU A 69 0.83 6.96 -0.15
C LEU A 69 -0.19 5.83 0.03
N VAL A 70 -1.03 5.62 -0.97
CA VAL A 70 -1.85 4.42 -1.14
C VAL A 70 -1.46 3.74 -2.44
N LYS A 71 -0.99 2.50 -2.35
CA LYS A 71 -0.56 1.71 -3.51
C LYS A 71 -1.66 0.75 -3.92
N LEU A 72 -2.33 1.02 -5.03
CA LEU A 72 -3.37 0.19 -5.63
C LEU A 72 -2.72 -0.91 -6.49
N GLY A 73 -1.96 -1.79 -5.83
CA GLY A 73 -1.23 -2.89 -6.46
C GLY A 73 -1.96 -4.24 -6.36
N GLY A 74 -1.28 -5.35 -6.68
CA GLY A 74 -1.79 -6.71 -6.45
C GLY A 74 -2.07 -6.96 -4.97
N ALA A 75 -1.10 -6.65 -4.09
CA ALA A 75 -1.29 -6.34 -2.68
C ALA A 75 -1.58 -4.84 -2.52
N GLY A 76 -2.09 -4.42 -1.38
CA GLY A 76 -2.33 -3.02 -1.07
C GLY A 76 -1.39 -2.53 0.03
N ASP A 77 -0.75 -1.37 -0.16
CA ASP A 77 0.04 -0.75 0.88
C ASP A 77 -0.46 0.67 1.15
N ILE A 78 -0.42 1.08 2.40
CA ILE A 78 -0.68 2.45 2.84
C ILE A 78 0.46 2.89 3.75
N LEU A 79 1.13 4.00 3.41
CA LEU A 79 2.29 4.50 4.14
C LEU A 79 2.07 5.98 4.46
N CYS A 80 2.28 6.37 5.71
CA CYS A 80 2.21 7.78 6.13
C CYS A 80 3.54 8.21 6.75
N CYS A 81 4.04 9.37 6.33
CA CYS A 81 5.28 9.94 6.83
C CYS A 81 5.07 10.65 8.17
N LEU A 82 5.98 10.41 9.12
CA LEU A 82 5.97 10.96 10.47
C LEU A 82 7.34 11.56 10.81
N ASP A 83 7.35 12.54 11.71
CA ASP A 83 8.57 13.12 12.31
C ASP A 83 8.84 12.61 13.74
N ASN A 84 7.99 11.73 14.25
CA ASN A 84 8.13 11.08 15.54
C ASN A 84 8.01 9.57 15.41
N LEU A 85 8.58 8.86 16.38
CA LEU A 85 8.50 7.40 16.45
C LEU A 85 7.15 7.00 17.05
N GLU A 86 6.24 6.49 16.22
CA GLU A 86 4.94 5.98 16.64
C GLU A 86 4.85 4.48 16.38
N VAL A 87 4.51 3.70 17.40
CA VAL A 87 4.48 2.23 17.34
C VAL A 87 3.11 1.70 17.73
N ASP A 88 2.53 0.86 16.88
CA ASP A 88 1.29 0.15 17.16
C ASP A 88 1.40 -1.29 16.64
N GLU A 89 0.98 -2.27 17.43
CA GLU A 89 1.09 -3.70 17.08
C GLU A 89 0.29 -4.11 15.83
N ARG A 90 -0.65 -3.26 15.42
CA ARG A 90 -1.49 -3.48 14.23
C ARG A 90 -0.85 -2.98 12.94
N LEU A 91 0.30 -2.29 13.00
CA LEU A 91 0.95 -1.62 11.88
C LEU A 91 2.44 -1.96 11.85
N PHE A 92 3.08 -1.72 10.72
CA PHE A 92 4.53 -1.75 10.60
C PHE A 92 5.09 -0.34 10.75
N LEU A 93 6.34 -0.26 11.20
CA LEU A 93 7.08 0.98 11.28
C LEU A 93 8.42 0.82 10.60
N ASP A 94 8.72 1.73 9.69
CA ASP A 94 9.96 1.79 8.93
C ASP A 94 10.70 3.10 9.16
N TYR A 95 12.04 3.07 9.09
CA TYR A 95 12.84 4.29 8.95
C TYR A 95 12.70 4.83 7.53
N HIS A 96 12.42 6.11 7.41
CA HIS A 96 12.40 6.79 6.12
C HIS A 96 13.82 6.92 5.53
N VAL A 97 13.95 7.16 4.20
CA VAL A 97 15.25 7.44 3.58
C VAL A 97 15.83 8.78 4.06
N ILE A 98 14.98 9.72 4.44
CA ILE A 98 15.36 11.01 5.02
C ILE A 98 15.60 10.82 6.52
N PRO A 99 16.78 11.16 7.03
CA PRO A 99 17.07 11.05 8.46
C PRO A 99 16.11 11.87 9.34
N GLY A 100 15.63 11.26 10.41
CA GLY A 100 14.69 11.89 11.35
C GLY A 100 13.21 11.72 10.96
N LEU A 101 12.91 11.13 9.81
CA LEU A 101 11.56 10.76 9.42
C LEU A 101 11.33 9.25 9.51
N TYR A 102 10.07 8.88 9.63
CA TYR A 102 9.59 7.50 9.74
C TYR A 102 8.42 7.29 8.79
N LEU A 103 8.12 6.03 8.48
CA LEU A 103 6.92 5.63 7.75
C LEU A 103 6.15 4.65 8.60
N ILE A 104 4.97 5.04 9.07
CA ILE A 104 4.00 4.08 9.58
C ILE A 104 3.27 3.45 8.40
N ASN A 105 3.16 2.12 8.41
CA ASN A 105 2.77 1.42 7.20
C ASN A 105 1.79 0.30 7.50
N GLY A 106 0.76 0.19 6.65
CA GLY A 106 -0.16 -0.91 6.59
C GLY A 106 -0.03 -1.67 5.27
N CYS A 107 -0.21 -2.98 5.33
CA CYS A 107 -0.12 -3.86 4.17
C CYS A 107 -1.29 -4.84 4.14
N MET A 108 -2.07 -4.80 3.07
CA MET A 108 -3.13 -5.77 2.78
C MET A 108 -2.55 -6.94 1.99
N ALA A 109 -2.92 -8.17 2.36
CA ALA A 109 -2.45 -9.38 1.68
C ALA A 109 -2.93 -9.44 0.22
N THR A 110 -4.13 -8.93 -0.05
CA THR A 110 -4.74 -8.88 -1.39
C THR A 110 -5.42 -7.53 -1.65
N SER A 111 -5.33 -7.07 -2.88
CA SER A 111 -5.95 -5.84 -3.39
C SER A 111 -6.30 -6.06 -4.86
N GLY A 112 -5.62 -5.46 -5.82
CA GLY A 112 -5.84 -5.64 -7.25
C GLY A 112 -5.74 -7.09 -7.75
N SER A 113 -5.09 -7.98 -7.01
CA SER A 113 -5.10 -9.42 -7.28
C SER A 113 -6.51 -10.03 -7.24
N ILE A 114 -7.42 -9.49 -6.42
CA ILE A 114 -8.83 -9.92 -6.38
C ILE A 114 -9.54 -9.52 -7.67
N ILE A 115 -9.26 -8.33 -8.19
CA ILE A 115 -9.82 -7.84 -9.47
C ILE A 115 -9.37 -8.77 -10.61
N LYS A 116 -8.08 -9.13 -10.63
CA LYS A 116 -7.55 -10.08 -11.61
C LYS A 116 -8.22 -11.44 -11.48
N TRP A 117 -8.32 -11.98 -10.26
CA TRP A 117 -9.01 -13.24 -10.00
C TRP A 117 -10.47 -13.20 -10.44
N PHE A 118 -11.20 -12.14 -10.14
CA PHE A 118 -12.60 -11.96 -10.53
C PHE A 118 -12.74 -11.96 -12.06
N ARG A 119 -11.89 -11.19 -12.76
CA ARG A 119 -11.89 -11.13 -14.21
C ARG A 119 -11.63 -12.50 -14.85
N GLU A 120 -10.68 -13.27 -14.32
CA GLU A 120 -10.29 -14.56 -14.89
C GLU A 120 -11.29 -15.69 -14.59
N ASN A 121 -12.08 -15.60 -13.52
CA ASN A 121 -12.92 -16.71 -13.07
C ASN A 121 -14.43 -16.41 -13.07
N LEU A 122 -14.86 -15.16 -12.96
CA LEU A 122 -16.26 -14.82 -12.76
C LEU A 122 -16.80 -13.75 -13.73
N ALA A 123 -15.96 -12.99 -14.41
CA ALA A 123 -16.40 -11.89 -15.28
C ALA A 123 -16.83 -12.35 -16.69
N GLY A 124 -16.75 -13.63 -17.01
CA GLY A 124 -17.05 -14.12 -18.36
C GLY A 124 -16.09 -13.53 -19.39
N ASP A 125 -16.65 -12.97 -20.46
CA ASP A 125 -15.87 -12.40 -21.59
C ASP A 125 -15.53 -10.90 -21.38
N PHE A 126 -15.96 -10.28 -20.27
CA PHE A 126 -15.69 -8.85 -20.03
C PHE A 126 -14.20 -8.59 -19.79
N ASP A 127 -13.72 -7.55 -20.45
CA ASP A 127 -12.41 -6.99 -20.17
C ASP A 127 -12.46 -5.94 -19.02
N TYR A 128 -11.32 -5.35 -18.68
CA TYR A 128 -11.26 -4.37 -17.59
C TYR A 128 -12.02 -3.08 -17.91
N GLU A 129 -12.04 -2.63 -19.15
CA GLU A 129 -12.71 -1.40 -19.59
C GLU A 129 -14.24 -1.56 -19.56
N GLU A 130 -14.73 -2.73 -19.97
CA GLU A 130 -16.15 -3.08 -19.90
C GLU A 130 -16.63 -3.21 -18.44
N LEU A 131 -15.84 -3.87 -17.59
CA LEU A 131 -16.14 -3.97 -16.16
C LEU A 131 -16.17 -2.60 -15.49
N GLU A 132 -15.21 -1.74 -15.82
CA GLU A 132 -15.16 -0.34 -15.34
C GLU A 132 -16.41 0.41 -15.72
N THR A 133 -16.76 0.44 -17.02
CA THR A 133 -17.92 1.15 -17.56
C THR A 133 -19.24 0.64 -16.95
N LYS A 134 -19.37 -0.67 -16.77
CA LYS A 134 -20.55 -1.26 -16.13
C LYS A 134 -20.61 -0.96 -14.63
N GLY A 135 -19.47 -1.04 -13.94
CA GLY A 135 -19.36 -0.75 -12.52
C GLY A 135 -19.65 0.71 -12.17
N GLU A 136 -19.33 1.67 -13.07
CA GLU A 136 -19.68 3.09 -12.94
C GLU A 136 -21.19 3.33 -12.87
N ASN A 137 -21.99 2.49 -13.53
CA ASN A 137 -23.45 2.60 -13.53
C ASN A 137 -24.12 1.99 -12.28
N ILE A 138 -23.38 1.27 -11.46
CA ILE A 138 -23.88 0.73 -10.19
C ILE A 138 -23.76 1.82 -9.12
N PRO A 139 -24.77 2.07 -8.29
CA PRO A 139 -24.69 3.07 -7.24
C PRO A 139 -23.66 2.67 -6.15
N ALA A 140 -23.20 3.67 -5.40
CA ALA A 140 -22.34 3.46 -4.24
C ALA A 140 -22.96 2.46 -3.26
N GLY A 141 -22.16 1.55 -2.76
CA GLY A 141 -22.59 0.46 -1.90
C GLY A 141 -23.09 -0.77 -2.63
N SER A 142 -22.92 -0.81 -3.98
CA SER A 142 -23.19 -1.99 -4.81
C SER A 142 -24.56 -2.64 -4.54
N GLU A 143 -25.56 -1.79 -4.26
CA GLU A 143 -26.93 -2.19 -3.90
C GLU A 143 -26.99 -3.17 -2.70
N GLY A 144 -26.11 -2.99 -1.71
CA GLY A 144 -26.07 -3.78 -0.49
C GLY A 144 -25.11 -4.97 -0.52
N LEU A 145 -24.25 -5.07 -1.54
CA LEU A 145 -23.15 -6.04 -1.51
C LEU A 145 -21.96 -5.49 -0.72
N VAL A 146 -21.42 -6.33 0.18
CA VAL A 146 -20.19 -6.03 0.91
C VAL A 146 -19.21 -7.18 0.71
N LEU A 147 -17.97 -6.85 0.31
CA LEU A 147 -16.90 -7.82 0.14
C LEU A 147 -15.82 -7.63 1.21
N LEU A 148 -15.44 -8.73 1.88
CA LEU A 148 -14.20 -8.81 2.66
C LEU A 148 -13.06 -9.27 1.75
N PRO A 149 -11.98 -8.48 1.58
CA PRO A 149 -10.94 -8.76 0.60
C PRO A 149 -9.86 -9.73 1.12
N TYR A 150 -10.17 -10.63 2.04
CA TYR A 150 -9.19 -11.48 2.75
C TYR A 150 -8.89 -12.80 2.04
N PHE A 151 -8.64 -12.75 0.73
CA PHE A 151 -8.48 -13.94 -0.12
C PHE A 151 -7.20 -14.75 0.18
N LEU A 152 -6.19 -14.15 0.81
CA LEU A 152 -4.95 -14.79 1.28
C LEU A 152 -4.75 -14.64 2.80
N GLY A 153 -5.85 -14.61 3.56
CA GLY A 153 -5.81 -14.08 4.90
C GLY A 153 -5.62 -12.57 4.89
N GLU A 154 -5.33 -11.97 6.03
CA GLU A 154 -5.02 -10.55 6.09
C GLU A 154 -3.84 -10.27 7.00
N LYS A 155 -3.04 -9.29 6.58
CA LYS A 155 -1.95 -8.72 7.35
C LYS A 155 -2.50 -7.64 8.29
N THR A 156 -2.00 -6.44 8.18
CA THR A 156 -2.46 -5.31 8.98
C THR A 156 -3.88 -4.86 8.55
N PRO A 157 -4.67 -4.25 9.41
CA PRO A 157 -4.44 -4.10 10.84
C PRO A 157 -4.97 -5.27 11.68
N ILE A 158 -5.54 -6.31 11.08
CA ILE A 158 -6.19 -7.42 11.81
C ILE A 158 -5.25 -8.61 12.09
N ASN A 159 -4.17 -8.74 11.36
CA ASN A 159 -3.14 -9.79 11.51
C ASN A 159 -3.74 -11.20 11.62
N ASP A 160 -4.66 -11.55 10.70
CA ASP A 160 -5.37 -12.83 10.71
C ASP A 160 -5.09 -13.64 9.42
N PRO A 161 -4.13 -14.57 9.44
CA PRO A 161 -3.83 -15.42 8.29
C PRO A 161 -4.94 -16.43 7.97
N LYS A 162 -5.89 -16.64 8.88
CA LYS A 162 -7.01 -17.56 8.70
C LYS A 162 -8.24 -16.87 8.11
N ALA A 163 -8.27 -15.54 8.06
CA ALA A 163 -9.35 -14.79 7.43
C ALA A 163 -9.57 -15.23 5.97
N ARG A 164 -10.80 -15.17 5.48
CA ARG A 164 -11.18 -15.58 4.12
C ARG A 164 -11.97 -14.47 3.42
N GLY A 165 -11.83 -14.42 2.09
CA GLY A 165 -12.69 -13.61 1.25
C GLY A 165 -14.15 -13.98 1.45
N MET A 166 -15.03 -12.97 1.56
CA MET A 166 -16.46 -13.18 1.76
C MET A 166 -17.25 -12.10 1.01
N LEU A 167 -18.26 -12.54 0.27
CA LEU A 167 -19.25 -11.66 -0.37
C LEU A 167 -20.58 -11.85 0.34
N MET A 168 -21.14 -10.79 0.91
CA MET A 168 -22.41 -10.81 1.65
C MET A 168 -23.42 -9.87 0.99
N GLY A 169 -24.72 -10.23 1.04
CA GLY A 169 -25.80 -9.40 0.55
C GLY A 169 -26.35 -9.80 -0.82
N LEU A 170 -25.92 -10.93 -1.42
CA LEU A 170 -26.39 -11.36 -2.73
C LEU A 170 -27.90 -11.59 -2.77
N THR A 171 -28.51 -11.07 -3.84
CA THR A 171 -29.90 -11.32 -4.23
C THR A 171 -29.95 -11.66 -5.73
N LEU A 172 -31.13 -12.02 -6.24
CA LEU A 172 -31.28 -12.46 -7.64
C LEU A 172 -31.08 -11.34 -8.69
N HIS A 173 -31.08 -10.07 -8.30
CA HIS A 173 -30.87 -8.97 -9.24
C HIS A 173 -29.39 -8.60 -9.43
N HIS A 174 -28.51 -9.02 -8.51
CA HIS A 174 -27.11 -8.73 -8.60
C HIS A 174 -26.45 -9.45 -9.78
N LYS A 175 -25.60 -8.75 -10.49
CA LYS A 175 -24.84 -9.21 -11.65
C LYS A 175 -23.35 -9.02 -11.42
N GLN A 176 -22.55 -9.35 -12.41
CA GLN A 176 -21.08 -9.26 -12.37
C GLN A 176 -20.59 -7.83 -12.07
N GLU A 177 -21.23 -6.82 -12.64
CA GLU A 177 -20.89 -5.41 -12.42
C GLU A 177 -21.08 -4.95 -10.97
N HIS A 178 -22.08 -5.49 -10.27
CA HIS A 178 -22.26 -5.22 -8.82
C HIS A 178 -21.14 -5.86 -8.00
N ILE A 179 -20.76 -7.09 -8.34
CA ILE A 179 -19.67 -7.80 -7.67
C ILE A 179 -18.35 -7.08 -7.93
N TYR A 180 -18.09 -6.64 -9.17
CA TYR A 180 -16.90 -5.87 -9.51
C TYR A 180 -16.78 -4.60 -8.66
N ARG A 181 -17.87 -3.81 -8.58
CA ARG A 181 -17.90 -2.61 -7.75
C ARG A 181 -17.70 -2.93 -6.26
N ALA A 182 -18.38 -3.95 -5.74
CA ALA A 182 -18.21 -4.39 -4.36
C ALA A 182 -16.77 -4.82 -4.04
N ILE A 183 -16.03 -5.37 -5.01
CA ILE A 183 -14.59 -5.66 -4.88
C ILE A 183 -13.80 -4.38 -4.69
N LEU A 184 -14.00 -3.35 -5.52
CA LEU A 184 -13.30 -2.07 -5.41
C LEU A 184 -13.61 -1.36 -4.08
N GLU A 185 -14.86 -1.38 -3.67
CA GLU A 185 -15.34 -0.82 -2.39
C GLU A 185 -14.72 -1.58 -1.19
N GLY A 186 -14.75 -2.91 -1.21
CA GLY A 186 -14.19 -3.74 -0.14
C GLY A 186 -12.69 -3.58 0.04
N ILE A 187 -11.94 -3.43 -1.06
CA ILE A 187 -10.50 -3.14 -0.99
C ILE A 187 -10.29 -1.74 -0.40
N SER A 188 -11.08 -0.74 -0.81
CA SER A 188 -10.99 0.63 -0.29
C SER A 188 -11.36 0.69 1.21
N PHE A 189 -12.30 -0.13 1.68
CA PHE A 189 -12.59 -0.30 3.11
C PHE A 189 -11.39 -0.89 3.88
N GLY A 190 -10.60 -1.75 3.27
CA GLY A 190 -9.35 -2.22 3.85
C GLY A 190 -8.38 -1.06 4.12
N PHE A 191 -8.23 -0.12 3.20
CA PHE A 191 -7.43 1.10 3.41
C PHE A 191 -8.05 2.02 4.48
N LEU A 192 -9.38 2.20 4.48
CA LEU A 192 -10.06 2.98 5.52
C LEU A 192 -9.84 2.37 6.92
N HIS A 193 -9.74 1.05 7.03
CA HIS A 193 -9.43 0.41 8.30
C HIS A 193 -8.07 0.84 8.85
N HIS A 194 -7.04 0.97 7.99
CA HIS A 194 -5.73 1.51 8.40
C HIS A 194 -5.81 2.99 8.77
N ILE A 195 -6.54 3.81 8.00
CA ILE A 195 -6.74 5.22 8.33
C ILE A 195 -7.41 5.39 9.70
N ASN A 196 -8.34 4.51 10.07
CA ASN A 196 -8.94 4.58 11.39
C ASN A 196 -7.92 4.26 12.49
N VAL A 197 -7.01 3.32 12.28
CA VAL A 197 -5.89 3.10 13.20
C VAL A 197 -4.98 4.34 13.25
N PHE A 198 -4.68 4.98 12.13
CA PHE A 198 -3.92 6.23 12.11
C PHE A 198 -4.61 7.33 12.92
N LYS A 199 -5.94 7.49 12.77
CA LYS A 199 -6.72 8.47 13.56
C LYS A 199 -6.68 8.19 15.06
N GLU A 200 -6.71 6.91 15.48
CA GLU A 200 -6.55 6.51 16.89
C GLU A 200 -5.17 6.92 17.44
N LEU A 201 -4.15 6.97 16.58
CA LEU A 201 -2.80 7.43 16.90
C LEU A 201 -2.61 8.96 16.71
N ASN A 202 -3.68 9.71 16.47
CA ASN A 202 -3.68 11.14 16.16
C ASN A 202 -2.92 11.49 14.86
N ILE A 203 -2.79 10.55 13.93
CA ILE A 203 -2.23 10.78 12.61
C ILE A 203 -3.38 11.09 11.65
N SER A 204 -3.35 12.27 11.03
CA SER A 204 -4.41 12.75 10.15
C SER A 204 -3.80 13.29 8.85
N PRO A 205 -3.64 12.44 7.82
CA PRO A 205 -3.16 12.89 6.52
C PRO A 205 -4.21 13.76 5.83
N ASN A 206 -3.75 14.79 5.10
CA ASN A 206 -4.63 15.74 4.42
C ASN A 206 -5.00 15.29 3.01
N SER A 207 -4.17 14.48 2.37
CA SER A 207 -4.38 13.89 1.05
C SER A 207 -3.65 12.56 0.95
N ALA A 208 -3.98 11.76 -0.07
CA ALA A 208 -3.27 10.52 -0.37
C ALA A 208 -2.75 10.54 -1.81
N ARG A 209 -1.48 10.20 -2.02
CA ARG A 209 -0.97 9.92 -3.36
C ARG A 209 -1.29 8.50 -3.77
N LEU A 210 -1.82 8.32 -4.98
CA LEU A 210 -2.14 7.01 -5.54
C LEU A 210 -1.09 6.59 -6.56
N THR A 211 -0.65 5.34 -6.48
CA THR A 211 0.29 4.74 -7.42
C THR A 211 -0.13 3.33 -7.83
N ASN A 212 0.63 2.73 -8.72
CA ASN A 212 0.45 1.38 -9.26
C ASN A 212 -0.71 1.26 -10.27
N GLY A 213 -0.98 0.01 -10.70
CA GLY A 213 -1.91 -0.26 -11.80
C GLY A 213 -3.34 0.16 -11.55
N GLY A 214 -3.82 0.04 -10.30
CA GLY A 214 -5.17 0.44 -9.91
C GLY A 214 -5.41 1.94 -9.97
N ALA A 215 -4.36 2.77 -9.87
CA ALA A 215 -4.46 4.20 -10.05
C ALA A 215 -4.84 4.63 -11.49
N ARG A 216 -4.92 3.70 -12.45
CA ARG A 216 -5.44 3.93 -13.81
C ARG A 216 -6.96 3.80 -13.89
N SER A 217 -7.60 3.10 -12.95
CA SER A 217 -9.06 2.92 -12.92
C SER A 217 -9.73 4.21 -12.43
N ARG A 218 -10.62 4.77 -13.24
CA ARG A 218 -11.38 5.99 -12.89
C ARG A 218 -12.32 5.72 -11.72
N LEU A 219 -13.02 4.58 -11.78
CA LEU A 219 -13.97 4.18 -10.77
C LEU A 219 -13.26 3.91 -9.43
N TRP A 220 -12.17 3.16 -9.44
CA TRP A 220 -11.49 2.82 -8.18
C TRP A 220 -10.86 4.03 -7.49
N LYS A 221 -10.28 4.97 -8.25
CA LYS A 221 -9.77 6.24 -7.70
C LYS A 221 -10.88 7.03 -7.01
N LYS A 222 -12.04 7.17 -7.67
CA LYS A 222 -13.19 7.87 -7.11
C LYS A 222 -13.72 7.19 -5.86
N ILE A 223 -13.92 5.86 -5.90
CA ILE A 223 -14.30 5.08 -4.72
C ILE A 223 -13.28 5.27 -3.59
N THR A 224 -11.98 5.25 -3.90
CA THR A 224 -10.95 5.44 -2.88
C THR A 224 -11.05 6.82 -2.23
N ALA A 225 -11.22 7.90 -3.00
CA ALA A 225 -11.41 9.25 -2.45
C ALA A 225 -12.63 9.31 -1.54
N ASP A 226 -13.78 8.79 -2.01
CA ASP A 226 -15.04 8.82 -1.28
C ASP A 226 -15.01 7.99 0.01
N VAL A 227 -14.37 6.82 -0.03
CA VAL A 227 -14.22 5.93 1.14
C VAL A 227 -13.26 6.52 2.17
N LEU A 228 -12.14 7.09 1.73
CA LEU A 228 -11.12 7.64 2.65
C LEU A 228 -11.49 9.03 3.17
N GLU A 229 -12.43 9.73 2.53
CA GLU A 229 -12.86 11.11 2.84
C GLU A 229 -11.73 12.15 2.76
N ILE A 230 -10.76 11.90 1.90
CA ILE A 230 -9.64 12.82 1.66
C ILE A 230 -9.36 12.91 0.15
N PRO A 231 -8.86 14.04 -0.35
CA PRO A 231 -8.42 14.15 -1.73
C PRO A 231 -7.37 13.11 -2.08
N VAL A 232 -7.46 12.52 -3.27
CA VAL A 232 -6.45 11.61 -3.78
C VAL A 232 -5.76 12.21 -5.01
N GLU A 233 -4.43 12.15 -5.01
CA GLU A 233 -3.56 12.69 -6.05
C GLU A 233 -2.92 11.54 -6.83
N VAL A 234 -3.14 11.48 -8.13
CA VAL A 234 -2.56 10.41 -8.97
C VAL A 234 -1.16 10.81 -9.39
N VAL A 235 -0.16 10.02 -8.98
CA VAL A 235 1.21 10.22 -9.44
C VAL A 235 1.38 9.62 -10.83
N SER A 236 1.58 10.48 -11.82
CA SER A 236 1.77 10.08 -13.22
C SER A 236 3.14 9.44 -13.41
N ASN A 237 3.19 8.40 -14.27
CA ASN A 237 4.44 7.79 -14.72
C ASN A 237 5.40 7.42 -13.58
N HIS A 238 4.88 7.05 -12.40
CA HIS A 238 5.68 6.73 -11.23
C HIS A 238 6.67 5.58 -11.51
N PRO A 239 8.00 5.85 -11.47
CA PRO A 239 9.00 4.83 -11.81
C PRO A 239 9.24 3.80 -10.70
N GLY A 240 8.55 3.93 -9.56
CA GLY A 240 8.70 3.03 -8.43
C GLY A 240 10.02 3.21 -7.67
N SER A 241 10.46 2.14 -7.04
CA SER A 241 11.67 2.12 -6.19
C SER A 241 12.96 2.46 -6.93
N SER A 242 13.01 2.27 -8.26
CA SER A 242 14.21 2.56 -9.05
C SER A 242 14.60 4.04 -9.03
N LEU A 243 13.62 4.95 -9.10
CA LEU A 243 13.87 6.39 -8.95
C LEU A 243 14.36 6.71 -7.53
N GLY A 244 13.73 6.14 -6.50
CA GLY A 244 14.15 6.34 -5.12
C GLY A 244 15.60 5.88 -4.89
N ALA A 245 15.95 4.69 -5.38
CA ALA A 245 17.30 4.15 -5.29
C ALA A 245 18.32 5.04 -6.05
N ALA A 246 17.99 5.47 -7.26
CA ALA A 246 18.86 6.37 -8.04
C ALA A 246 19.05 7.72 -7.35
N PHE A 247 17.98 8.29 -6.76
CA PHE A 247 18.05 9.53 -6.02
C PHE A 247 18.94 9.42 -4.77
N ILE A 248 18.78 8.34 -4.00
CA ILE A 248 19.62 8.04 -2.82
C ILE A 248 21.10 7.97 -3.21
N ALA A 249 21.43 7.32 -4.32
CA ALA A 249 22.79 7.28 -4.85
C ALA A 249 23.30 8.66 -5.26
N GLY A 250 22.47 9.45 -5.95
CA GLY A 250 22.79 10.83 -6.32
C GLY A 250 22.99 11.74 -5.10
N LYS A 251 22.19 11.55 -4.05
CA LYS A 251 22.33 12.28 -2.77
C LYS A 251 23.66 11.94 -2.07
N ALA A 252 24.03 10.66 -2.04
CA ALA A 252 25.28 10.19 -1.44
C ALA A 252 26.52 10.72 -2.16
N THR A 253 26.43 10.87 -3.47
CA THR A 253 27.57 11.31 -4.33
C THR A 253 27.58 12.82 -4.60
N GLY A 254 26.64 13.60 -4.01
CA GLY A 254 26.61 15.05 -4.14
C GLY A 254 25.97 15.57 -5.45
N VAL A 255 25.33 14.71 -6.23
CA VAL A 255 24.53 15.13 -7.41
C VAL A 255 23.32 15.95 -6.98
N PHE A 256 22.69 15.55 -5.86
CA PHE A 256 21.60 16.28 -5.24
C PHE A 256 22.05 16.89 -3.92
N SER A 257 21.76 18.18 -3.72
CA SER A 257 22.14 18.94 -2.54
C SER A 257 21.15 18.75 -1.38
N SER A 258 19.88 18.52 -1.71
CA SER A 258 18.80 18.34 -0.72
C SER A 258 17.87 17.18 -1.08
N TRP A 259 17.08 16.71 -0.11
CA TRP A 259 16.09 15.65 -0.34
C TRP A 259 14.85 16.14 -1.09
N GLU A 260 14.52 17.41 -0.95
CA GLU A 260 13.36 18.06 -1.60
C GLU A 260 13.52 18.14 -3.13
N GLU A 261 14.74 17.95 -3.64
CA GLU A 261 14.96 17.91 -5.09
C GLU A 261 14.28 16.70 -5.76
N ILE A 262 13.79 15.72 -5.00
CA ILE A 262 12.95 14.63 -5.52
C ILE A 262 11.68 15.15 -6.18
N ASP A 263 11.15 16.28 -5.72
CA ASP A 263 9.93 16.90 -6.24
C ASP A 263 10.04 17.24 -7.74
N ARG A 264 11.25 17.40 -8.28
CA ARG A 264 11.50 17.61 -9.72
C ARG A 264 11.11 16.44 -10.60
N PHE A 265 10.98 15.25 -10.02
CA PHE A 265 10.70 14.00 -10.72
C PHE A 265 9.28 13.49 -10.50
N ILE A 266 8.48 14.24 -9.75
CA ILE A 266 7.12 13.87 -9.38
C ILE A 266 6.15 14.71 -10.19
N GLU A 267 5.28 14.04 -10.92
CA GLU A 267 4.20 14.65 -11.69
C GLU A 267 2.86 14.20 -11.12
N ILE A 268 2.07 15.15 -10.63
CA ILE A 268 0.68 14.89 -10.24
C ILE A 268 -0.19 15.08 -11.48
N GLY A 269 -0.82 14.00 -11.95
CA GLY A 269 -1.67 14.01 -13.14
C GLY A 269 -3.05 14.57 -12.89
N GLU A 270 -3.70 14.11 -11.85
CA GLU A 270 -5.05 14.55 -11.46
C GLU A 270 -5.22 14.48 -9.94
N THR A 271 -6.12 15.31 -9.43
CA THR A 271 -6.61 15.25 -8.04
C THR A 271 -8.10 14.98 -8.07
N ILE A 272 -8.56 14.06 -7.22
CA ILE A 272 -9.96 13.67 -7.11
C ILE A 272 -10.42 13.95 -5.69
N ASP A 273 -11.39 14.84 -5.56
CA ASP A 273 -12.00 15.17 -4.29
C ASP A 273 -13.09 14.15 -3.92
N PRO A 274 -13.27 13.84 -2.62
CA PRO A 274 -14.36 13.01 -2.14
C PRO A 274 -15.71 13.71 -2.34
N ASP A 275 -16.75 12.90 -2.62
CA ASP A 275 -18.13 13.36 -2.61
C ASP A 275 -18.72 13.12 -1.21
N PRO A 276 -19.10 14.19 -0.46
CA PRO A 276 -19.57 14.04 0.92
C PRO A 276 -20.85 13.20 1.04
N GLU A 277 -21.76 13.25 0.05
CA GLU A 277 -23.00 12.47 0.09
C GLU A 277 -22.70 10.97 -0.07
N VAL A 278 -21.78 10.63 -0.97
CA VAL A 278 -21.32 9.24 -1.19
C VAL A 278 -20.50 8.73 0.00
N SER A 279 -19.69 9.59 0.58
CA SER A 279 -18.88 9.25 1.76
C SER A 279 -19.75 8.83 2.96
N GLU A 280 -20.91 9.44 3.17
CA GLU A 280 -21.83 9.02 4.26
C GLU A 280 -22.35 7.59 4.03
N ILE A 281 -22.67 7.21 2.78
CA ILE A 281 -23.06 5.83 2.46
C ILE A 281 -21.94 4.85 2.81
N TYR A 282 -20.69 5.21 2.46
CA TYR A 282 -19.54 4.36 2.74
C TYR A 282 -19.19 4.25 4.23
N LYS A 283 -19.46 5.27 5.03
CA LYS A 283 -19.32 5.18 6.50
C LYS A 283 -20.24 4.10 7.10
N GLU A 284 -21.51 4.09 6.69
CA GLU A 284 -22.47 3.08 7.15
C GLU A 284 -22.02 1.67 6.73
N LEU A 285 -21.62 1.52 5.47
CA LEU A 285 -21.17 0.24 4.93
C LEU A 285 -19.87 -0.24 5.57
N PHE A 286 -18.97 0.66 5.90
CA PHE A 286 -17.74 0.30 6.61
C PHE A 286 -18.00 -0.25 8.01
N CYS A 287 -19.00 0.26 8.73
CA CYS A 287 -19.43 -0.33 9.99
C CYS A 287 -19.92 -1.78 9.80
N ILE A 288 -20.70 -2.03 8.75
CA ILE A 288 -21.15 -3.38 8.37
C ILE A 288 -19.97 -4.27 7.98
N TYR A 289 -19.03 -3.78 7.16
CA TYR A 289 -17.81 -4.47 6.76
C TYR A 289 -17.02 -4.99 7.96
N ARG A 290 -16.78 -4.13 8.97
CA ARG A 290 -16.08 -4.52 10.20
C ARG A 290 -16.87 -5.55 11.02
N GLU A 291 -18.18 -5.40 11.09
CA GLU A 291 -19.04 -6.33 11.83
C GLU A 291 -19.13 -7.70 11.16
N ILE A 292 -19.15 -7.76 9.83
CA ILE A 292 -19.10 -9.03 9.08
C ILE A 292 -17.85 -9.81 9.45
N TYR A 293 -16.66 -9.20 9.42
CA TYR A 293 -15.43 -9.85 9.82
C TYR A 293 -15.50 -10.35 11.27
N LYS A 294 -15.86 -9.47 12.20
CA LYS A 294 -15.92 -9.78 13.62
C LYS A 294 -16.82 -10.97 13.93
N ARG A 295 -17.99 -11.03 13.29
CA ARG A 295 -18.97 -12.13 13.50
C ARG A 295 -18.57 -13.45 12.85
N ASN A 296 -17.73 -13.42 11.84
CA ASN A 296 -17.38 -14.62 11.08
C ASN A 296 -15.93 -15.11 11.35
N LYS A 297 -15.18 -14.48 12.24
CA LYS A 297 -13.78 -14.85 12.54
C LYS A 297 -13.65 -16.34 12.91
N ASP A 298 -14.49 -16.84 13.81
CA ASP A 298 -14.48 -18.25 14.23
C ASP A 298 -14.88 -19.19 13.08
N VAL A 299 -15.71 -18.73 12.15
CA VAL A 299 -16.09 -19.51 10.97
C VAL A 299 -14.92 -19.60 9.99
N PHE A 300 -14.16 -18.52 9.81
CA PHE A 300 -12.96 -18.53 8.97
C PHE A 300 -11.89 -19.48 9.52
N GLU A 301 -11.71 -19.53 10.83
CA GLU A 301 -10.80 -20.48 11.47
C GLU A 301 -11.18 -21.94 11.18
N LYS A 302 -12.47 -22.31 11.33
CA LYS A 302 -12.97 -23.64 10.99
C LYS A 302 -12.80 -23.98 9.51
N LEU A 303 -13.06 -23.03 8.61
CA LEU A 303 -12.87 -23.23 7.18
C LEU A 303 -11.38 -23.43 6.83
N TRP A 304 -10.49 -22.72 7.52
CA TRP A 304 -9.05 -22.88 7.36
C TRP A 304 -8.60 -24.30 7.79
N GLU A 305 -9.07 -24.78 8.94
CA GLU A 305 -8.77 -26.13 9.45
C GLU A 305 -9.23 -27.26 8.50
N ILE A 306 -10.34 -27.05 7.79
CA ILE A 306 -10.84 -28.05 6.81
C ILE A 306 -10.00 -28.01 5.52
N SER A 307 -9.41 -26.87 5.18
CA SER A 307 -8.67 -26.66 3.91
C SER A 307 -7.19 -26.97 3.98
N THR A 308 -6.66 -27.21 5.18
CA THR A 308 -5.25 -27.58 5.44
C THR A 308 -5.14 -29.06 5.87
#